data_03984c963fb757c61b7793b16af08c16
#
_entry.id   03984c963fb757c61b7793b16af08c16
#
_cell.length_a   1.000
_cell.length_b   1.000
_cell.length_c   1.000
_cell.angle_alpha   90.00
_cell.angle_beta   90.00
_cell.angle_gamma   90.00
#
_symmetry.space_group_name_H-M   'P 1'
#
loop_
_entity.id
_entity.type
_entity.pdbx_description
1 polymer ?
#
loop_
_entity_poly.entity_id
_entity_poly.type
_entity_poly.pdbx_seq_one_letter_code
_entity_poly.pdbx_strand_id
1 'polypeptide(L)'
;NTLSGIRDAINASIDNPGVSATIVNADSGSYIILTADKTGVANEIRVTQAGGDGGLSALEYDPGLGLNSLTESIAAQDALARIDGLDVASSNNTIEGAIQGVTLDLLAGTQGATEKLTIENDESAARGLVEDFVASYNALVNTLDLLTDYDAESESAAPLLGDATVRSIRDQVRRELSAPVEDISAP
;
A
#
# COMPACT_ATOMS: atom_id res chain seq x y z
N ASN A 1 -19.30 -36.81 -1.73
CA ASN A 1 -18.86 -35.38 -1.85
C ASN A 1 -19.55 -34.57 -0.77
N THR A 2 -18.79 -33.88 0.08
CA THR A 2 -19.31 -32.95 1.08
C THR A 2 -18.95 -31.52 0.68
N LEU A 3 -19.72 -30.53 1.14
CA LEU A 3 -19.40 -29.11 0.87
C LEU A 3 -17.98 -28.76 1.37
N SER A 4 -17.55 -29.31 2.52
CA SER A 4 -16.19 -29.13 3.01
C SER A 4 -15.13 -29.71 2.09
N GLY A 5 -15.37 -30.90 1.55
CA GLY A 5 -14.43 -31.52 0.60
C GLY A 5 -14.32 -30.72 -0.71
N ILE A 6 -15.42 -30.14 -1.19
CA ILE A 6 -15.43 -29.28 -2.37
C ILE A 6 -14.67 -27.98 -2.10
N ARG A 7 -14.95 -27.30 -0.98
CA ARG A 7 -14.23 -26.10 -0.54
C ARG A 7 -12.72 -26.35 -0.47
N ASP A 8 -12.32 -27.43 0.20
CA ASP A 8 -10.92 -27.76 0.41
C ASP A 8 -10.21 -28.08 -0.91
N ALA A 9 -10.91 -28.78 -1.82
CA ALA A 9 -10.38 -29.09 -3.15
C ALA A 9 -10.18 -27.80 -4.00
N ILE A 10 -11.12 -26.86 -3.96
CA ILE A 10 -11.00 -25.58 -4.66
C ILE A 10 -9.81 -24.79 -4.10
N ASN A 11 -9.77 -24.60 -2.78
CA ASN A 11 -8.76 -23.77 -2.14
C ASN A 11 -7.34 -24.37 -2.18
N ALA A 12 -7.22 -25.69 -2.24
CA ALA A 12 -5.93 -26.38 -2.32
C ALA A 12 -5.47 -26.67 -3.76
N SER A 13 -6.27 -26.34 -4.77
CA SER A 13 -5.90 -26.59 -6.17
C SER A 13 -4.71 -25.72 -6.58
N ILE A 14 -3.68 -26.33 -7.13
CA ILE A 14 -2.51 -25.64 -7.66
C ILE A 14 -2.83 -24.80 -8.91
N ASP A 15 -3.88 -25.20 -9.62
CA ASP A 15 -4.35 -24.51 -10.83
C ASP A 15 -5.53 -23.55 -10.53
N ASN A 16 -5.70 -23.18 -9.25
CA ASN A 16 -6.75 -22.23 -8.86
C ASN A 16 -6.48 -20.84 -9.49
N PRO A 17 -7.38 -20.31 -10.32
CA PRO A 17 -7.17 -19.05 -11.02
C PRO A 17 -7.34 -17.80 -10.13
N GLY A 18 -7.51 -17.95 -8.83
CA GLY A 18 -7.77 -16.85 -7.90
C GLY A 18 -9.23 -16.82 -7.44
N VAL A 19 -9.77 -17.97 -7.06
CA VAL A 19 -11.11 -18.11 -6.47
C VAL A 19 -10.99 -18.73 -5.09
N SER A 20 -11.52 -18.07 -4.09
CA SER A 20 -11.62 -18.57 -2.71
C SER A 20 -13.00 -19.16 -2.45
N ALA A 21 -13.05 -20.35 -1.87
CA ALA A 21 -14.29 -21.01 -1.46
C ALA A 21 -14.46 -20.97 0.06
N THR A 22 -15.64 -20.58 0.54
CA THR A 22 -15.98 -20.50 1.97
C THR A 22 -17.33 -21.16 2.21
N ILE A 23 -17.55 -21.75 3.39
CA ILE A 23 -18.86 -22.27 3.79
C ILE A 23 -19.47 -21.34 4.81
N VAL A 24 -20.71 -20.91 4.53
CA VAL A 24 -21.54 -20.16 5.45
C VAL A 24 -22.70 -21.03 5.92
N ASN A 25 -22.84 -21.17 7.24
CA ASN A 25 -23.95 -21.87 7.85
C ASN A 25 -25.00 -20.84 8.28
N ALA A 26 -26.12 -20.84 7.61
CA ALA A 26 -27.27 -20.00 7.90
C ALA A 26 -28.40 -20.84 8.50
N ASP A 27 -29.43 -20.22 9.02
CA ASP A 27 -30.61 -20.91 9.55
C ASP A 27 -31.32 -21.78 8.51
N SER A 28 -31.20 -21.40 7.23
CA SER A 28 -31.79 -22.13 6.06
C SER A 28 -30.91 -23.27 5.54
N GLY A 29 -29.66 -23.42 6.05
CA GLY A 29 -28.73 -24.46 5.61
C GLY A 29 -27.31 -23.99 5.44
N SER A 30 -26.45 -24.90 4.94
CA SER A 30 -25.06 -24.59 4.66
C SER A 30 -24.86 -24.27 3.18
N TYR A 31 -24.18 -23.19 2.90
CA TYR A 31 -23.94 -22.66 1.54
C TYR A 31 -22.43 -22.60 1.28
N ILE A 32 -22.02 -22.98 0.07
CA ILE A 32 -20.69 -22.68 -0.42
C ILE A 32 -20.74 -21.34 -1.13
N ILE A 33 -19.82 -20.44 -0.76
CA ILE A 33 -19.65 -19.13 -1.38
C ILE A 33 -18.30 -19.12 -2.10
N LEU A 34 -18.32 -18.73 -3.36
CA LEU A 34 -17.14 -18.53 -4.19
C LEU A 34 -16.89 -17.02 -4.30
N THR A 35 -15.66 -16.62 -4.04
CA THR A 35 -15.24 -15.21 -4.11
C THR A 35 -14.01 -15.10 -5.01
N ALA A 36 -14.04 -14.18 -5.97
CA ALA A 36 -12.85 -13.87 -6.76
C ALA A 36 -11.86 -13.06 -5.92
N ASP A 37 -10.58 -13.39 -5.99
CA ASP A 37 -9.50 -12.67 -5.29
C ASP A 37 -9.22 -11.30 -5.93
N LYS A 38 -9.67 -11.12 -7.18
CA LYS A 38 -9.52 -9.87 -7.95
C LYS A 38 -10.88 -9.34 -8.37
N THR A 39 -11.03 -8.03 -8.37
CA THR A 39 -12.19 -7.32 -8.87
C THR A 39 -12.14 -7.14 -10.39
N GLY A 40 -13.20 -6.57 -10.97
CA GLY A 40 -13.29 -6.24 -12.38
C GLY A 40 -14.01 -7.28 -13.22
N VAL A 41 -14.62 -6.84 -14.30
CA VAL A 41 -15.42 -7.68 -15.23
C VAL A 41 -14.60 -8.84 -15.80
N ALA A 42 -13.31 -8.63 -16.03
CA ALA A 42 -12.42 -9.67 -16.56
C ALA A 42 -12.19 -10.84 -15.57
N ASN A 43 -12.51 -10.64 -14.29
CA ASN A 43 -12.37 -11.63 -13.23
C ASN A 43 -13.73 -12.23 -12.78
N GLU A 44 -14.74 -12.14 -13.63
CA GLU A 44 -16.02 -12.83 -13.41
C GLU A 44 -15.79 -14.34 -13.18
N ILE A 45 -16.38 -14.86 -12.10
CA ILE A 45 -16.27 -16.29 -11.79
C ILE A 45 -17.10 -17.08 -12.76
N ARG A 46 -16.50 -18.09 -13.37
CA ARG A 46 -17.19 -19.10 -14.16
C ARG A 46 -16.84 -20.48 -13.64
N VAL A 47 -17.85 -21.33 -13.50
CA VAL A 47 -17.69 -22.71 -13.01
C VAL A 47 -18.24 -23.64 -14.06
N THR A 48 -17.39 -24.43 -14.66
CA THR A 48 -17.77 -25.45 -15.62
C THR A 48 -17.32 -26.82 -15.12
N GLN A 49 -18.09 -27.85 -15.43
CA GLN A 49 -17.69 -29.21 -15.15
C GLN A 49 -17.24 -29.92 -16.42
N ALA A 50 -16.26 -30.81 -16.30
CA ALA A 50 -15.83 -31.67 -17.37
C ALA A 50 -15.56 -33.09 -16.84
N GLY A 51 -16.16 -34.09 -17.47
CA GLY A 51 -16.00 -35.50 -17.07
C GLY A 51 -16.79 -35.87 -15.81
N GLY A 52 -16.49 -37.06 -15.26
CA GLY A 52 -17.15 -37.60 -14.07
C GLY A 52 -18.59 -38.10 -14.33
N ASP A 53 -19.35 -38.21 -13.24
CA ASP A 53 -20.73 -38.73 -13.22
C ASP A 53 -21.80 -37.63 -13.30
N GLY A 54 -21.39 -36.37 -13.50
CA GLY A 54 -22.29 -35.21 -13.52
C GLY A 54 -22.71 -34.72 -12.12
N GLY A 55 -22.21 -35.30 -11.05
CA GLY A 55 -22.59 -34.96 -9.67
C GLY A 55 -22.27 -33.54 -9.22
N LEU A 56 -21.44 -32.80 -9.98
CA LEU A 56 -21.10 -31.39 -9.72
C LEU A 56 -21.83 -30.40 -10.60
N SER A 57 -22.77 -30.83 -11.45
CA SER A 57 -23.56 -29.94 -12.31
C SER A 57 -24.37 -28.90 -11.53
N ALA A 58 -24.70 -29.18 -10.26
CA ALA A 58 -25.34 -28.22 -9.37
C ALA A 58 -24.45 -27.01 -8.99
N LEU A 59 -23.17 -27.03 -9.34
CA LEU A 59 -22.22 -25.92 -9.13
C LEU A 59 -21.90 -25.18 -10.43
N GLU A 60 -22.49 -25.56 -11.57
CA GLU A 60 -22.21 -24.90 -12.83
C GLU A 60 -22.76 -23.46 -12.82
N TYR A 61 -21.90 -22.56 -13.23
CA TYR A 61 -22.22 -21.14 -13.35
C TYR A 61 -21.43 -20.52 -14.51
N ASP A 62 -22.12 -20.19 -15.58
CA ASP A 62 -21.59 -19.40 -16.69
C ASP A 62 -22.76 -18.63 -17.31
N PRO A 63 -22.93 -17.35 -16.96
CA PRO A 63 -24.00 -16.52 -17.48
C PRO A 63 -24.00 -16.42 -19.02
N GLY A 64 -22.79 -16.44 -19.63
CA GLY A 64 -22.62 -16.38 -21.09
C GLY A 64 -23.14 -17.62 -21.81
N LEU A 65 -23.19 -18.77 -21.14
CA LEU A 65 -23.74 -20.02 -21.64
C LEU A 65 -25.13 -20.34 -21.08
N GLY A 66 -25.68 -19.45 -20.23
CA GLY A 66 -27.00 -19.66 -19.61
C GLY A 66 -26.98 -20.71 -18.48
N LEU A 67 -25.79 -21.03 -17.92
CA LEU A 67 -25.62 -21.95 -16.79
C LEU A 67 -25.73 -21.13 -15.49
N ASN A 68 -26.85 -21.29 -14.77
CA ASN A 68 -27.18 -20.48 -13.59
C ASN A 68 -27.57 -21.38 -12.39
N SER A 69 -26.81 -22.45 -12.14
CA SER A 69 -27.05 -23.31 -10.96
C SER A 69 -26.65 -22.64 -9.64
N LEU A 70 -25.74 -21.67 -9.68
CA LEU A 70 -25.38 -20.80 -8.57
C LEU A 70 -26.08 -19.45 -8.72
N THR A 71 -26.24 -18.75 -7.60
CA THR A 71 -26.77 -17.38 -7.56
C THR A 71 -25.64 -16.39 -7.41
N GLU A 72 -25.54 -15.43 -8.32
CA GLU A 72 -24.62 -14.32 -8.21
C GLU A 72 -25.15 -13.31 -7.18
N SER A 73 -24.39 -13.08 -6.12
CA SER A 73 -24.75 -12.10 -5.09
C SER A 73 -24.21 -10.70 -5.41
N ILE A 74 -23.02 -10.65 -5.99
CA ILE A 74 -22.33 -9.40 -6.38
C ILE A 74 -21.70 -9.64 -7.74
N ALA A 75 -22.18 -8.91 -8.75
CA ALA A 75 -21.65 -9.00 -10.10
C ALA A 75 -20.23 -8.39 -10.17
N ALA A 76 -19.39 -9.02 -10.97
CA ALA A 76 -18.07 -8.48 -11.29
C ALA A 76 -18.23 -7.16 -12.06
N GLN A 77 -17.62 -6.10 -11.58
CA GLN A 77 -17.71 -4.76 -12.18
C GLN A 77 -16.34 -4.08 -12.16
N ASP A 78 -16.08 -3.29 -13.20
CA ASP A 78 -14.95 -2.36 -13.20
C ASP A 78 -15.30 -1.11 -12.39
N ALA A 79 -14.30 -0.53 -11.75
CA ALA A 79 -14.43 0.78 -11.15
C ALA A 79 -14.54 1.83 -12.25
N LEU A 80 -15.50 2.72 -12.13
CA LEU A 80 -15.73 3.83 -13.05
C LEU A 80 -15.53 5.15 -12.35
N ALA A 81 -14.66 6.00 -12.91
CA ALA A 81 -14.45 7.37 -12.46
C ALA A 81 -14.63 8.33 -13.63
N ARG A 82 -15.09 9.55 -13.32
CA ARG A 82 -15.15 10.64 -14.29
C ARG A 82 -14.22 11.75 -13.84
N ILE A 83 -13.16 11.96 -14.62
CA ILE A 83 -12.11 12.93 -14.31
C ILE A 83 -12.19 14.05 -15.34
N ASP A 84 -12.51 15.25 -14.90
CA ASP A 84 -12.68 16.44 -15.76
C ASP A 84 -13.61 16.17 -16.97
N GLY A 85 -14.68 15.40 -16.75
CA GLY A 85 -15.64 15.05 -17.79
C GLY A 85 -15.27 13.84 -18.66
N LEU A 86 -14.10 13.24 -18.48
CA LEU A 86 -13.63 12.05 -19.18
C LEU A 86 -13.90 10.80 -18.34
N ASP A 87 -14.50 9.79 -18.95
CA ASP A 87 -14.78 8.52 -18.28
C ASP A 87 -13.53 7.64 -18.29
N VAL A 88 -13.15 7.13 -17.13
CA VAL A 88 -12.01 6.25 -16.90
C VAL A 88 -12.50 5.00 -16.20
N ALA A 89 -12.16 3.81 -16.74
CA ALA A 89 -12.46 2.52 -16.15
C ALA A 89 -11.19 1.85 -15.65
N SER A 90 -11.29 1.14 -14.53
CA SER A 90 -10.21 0.30 -13.98
C SER A 90 -10.79 -1.03 -13.49
N SER A 91 -10.08 -2.11 -13.72
CA SER A 91 -10.46 -3.44 -13.22
C SER A 91 -10.35 -3.59 -11.70
N ASN A 92 -9.79 -2.60 -11.03
CA ASN A 92 -9.69 -2.53 -9.57
C ASN A 92 -10.02 -1.11 -9.09
N ASN A 93 -9.96 -0.89 -7.77
CA ASN A 93 -10.24 0.42 -7.19
C ASN A 93 -9.04 1.40 -7.25
N THR A 94 -7.98 1.05 -7.96
CA THR A 94 -6.83 1.92 -8.18
C THR A 94 -6.78 2.32 -9.65
N ILE A 95 -6.74 3.61 -9.93
CA ILE A 95 -6.61 4.18 -11.28
C ILE A 95 -5.20 4.74 -11.42
N GLU A 96 -4.42 4.14 -12.29
CA GLU A 96 -3.07 4.58 -12.60
C GLU A 96 -3.01 5.26 -13.97
N GLY A 97 -2.22 6.31 -14.10
CA GLY A 97 -1.92 6.95 -15.38
C GLY A 97 -3.04 7.77 -16.02
N ALA A 98 -4.21 7.88 -15.40
CA ALA A 98 -5.28 8.77 -15.87
C ALA A 98 -4.88 10.25 -15.75
N ILE A 99 -4.10 10.57 -14.74
CA ILE A 99 -3.41 11.85 -14.57
C ILE A 99 -1.93 11.53 -14.48
N GLN A 100 -1.10 12.19 -15.27
CA GLN A 100 0.33 11.92 -15.31
C GLN A 100 0.96 12.08 -13.92
N GLY A 101 1.61 11.01 -13.44
CA GLY A 101 2.29 10.99 -12.14
C GLY A 101 1.36 10.85 -10.93
N VAL A 102 0.08 10.58 -11.14
CA VAL A 102 -0.91 10.43 -10.06
C VAL A 102 -1.54 9.05 -10.11
N THR A 103 -1.62 8.41 -8.96
CA THR A 103 -2.39 7.19 -8.71
C THR A 103 -3.59 7.56 -7.83
N LEU A 104 -4.79 7.16 -8.23
CA LEU A 104 -6.02 7.41 -7.50
C LEU A 104 -6.55 6.11 -6.90
N ASP A 105 -6.71 6.06 -5.60
CA ASP A 105 -7.37 4.97 -4.90
C ASP A 105 -8.82 5.35 -4.59
N LEU A 106 -9.77 4.60 -5.17
CA LEU A 106 -11.19 4.81 -5.01
C LEU A 106 -11.68 4.11 -3.74
N LEU A 107 -12.00 4.88 -2.71
CA LEU A 107 -12.42 4.33 -1.42
C LEU A 107 -13.92 4.07 -1.34
N ALA A 108 -14.71 4.87 -2.05
CA ALA A 108 -16.17 4.75 -2.09
C ALA A 108 -16.73 5.42 -3.34
N GLY A 109 -17.93 5.00 -3.73
CA GLY A 109 -18.69 5.69 -4.80
C GLY A 109 -19.26 7.03 -4.30
N THR A 110 -19.10 8.07 -5.09
CA THR A 110 -19.60 9.44 -4.77
C THR A 110 -21.10 9.61 -5.02
N GLN A 111 -21.77 8.61 -5.58
CA GLN A 111 -23.20 8.60 -5.89
C GLN A 111 -23.65 9.80 -6.75
N GLY A 112 -22.80 10.23 -7.67
CA GLY A 112 -23.04 11.37 -8.55
C GLY A 112 -22.61 12.73 -7.99
N ALA A 113 -22.09 12.80 -6.76
CA ALA A 113 -21.46 14.00 -6.25
C ALA A 113 -20.10 14.22 -6.92
N THR A 114 -19.67 15.47 -7.01
CA THR A 114 -18.33 15.83 -7.52
C THR A 114 -17.41 16.07 -6.35
N GLU A 115 -16.30 15.37 -6.32
CA GLU A 115 -15.22 15.60 -5.37
C GLU A 115 -14.13 16.46 -6.00
N LYS A 116 -13.52 17.31 -5.18
CA LYS A 116 -12.40 18.15 -5.63
C LYS A 116 -11.08 17.48 -5.27
N LEU A 117 -10.32 17.08 -6.29
CA LEU A 117 -8.93 16.65 -6.10
C LEU A 117 -8.03 17.88 -6.02
N THR A 118 -7.24 18.00 -4.95
CA THR A 118 -6.19 18.99 -4.81
C THR A 118 -4.84 18.27 -4.77
N ILE A 119 -3.92 18.69 -5.64
CA ILE A 119 -2.55 18.14 -5.69
C ILE A 119 -1.62 19.23 -5.17
N GLU A 120 -0.89 18.91 -4.11
CA GLU A 120 0.08 19.82 -3.48
C GLU A 120 1.44 19.12 -3.41
N ASN A 121 2.52 19.91 -3.41
CA ASN A 121 3.83 19.36 -3.15
C ASN A 121 3.91 18.90 -1.69
N ASP A 122 4.31 17.65 -1.50
CA ASP A 122 4.61 17.12 -0.17
C ASP A 122 6.05 17.48 0.22
N GLU A 123 6.18 18.51 1.04
CA GLU A 123 7.47 18.93 1.61
C GLU A 123 7.82 18.16 2.90
N SER A 124 6.97 17.28 3.37
CA SER A 124 7.14 16.58 4.65
C SER A 124 8.41 15.73 4.68
N ALA A 125 8.71 15.03 3.60
CA ALA A 125 9.92 14.23 3.46
C ALA A 125 11.18 15.09 3.52
N ALA A 126 11.18 16.22 2.82
CA ALA A 126 12.33 17.16 2.86
C ALA A 126 12.49 17.77 4.25
N ARG A 127 11.39 18.16 4.90
CA ARG A 127 11.40 18.66 6.29
C ARG A 127 11.95 17.60 7.25
N GLY A 128 11.48 16.34 7.14
CA GLY A 128 11.95 15.24 7.97
C GLY A 128 13.46 15.04 7.85
N LEU A 129 14.01 15.06 6.65
CA LEU A 129 15.47 14.95 6.44
C LEU A 129 16.24 16.11 7.09
N VAL A 130 15.70 17.32 7.05
CA VAL A 130 16.33 18.50 7.71
C VAL A 130 16.26 18.35 9.24
N GLU A 131 15.14 17.93 9.77
CA GLU A 131 14.95 17.70 11.21
C GLU A 131 15.90 16.61 11.73
N ASP A 132 16.02 15.48 11.03
CA ASP A 132 16.94 14.39 11.35
C ASP A 132 18.40 14.84 11.28
N PHE A 133 18.74 15.65 10.29
CA PHE A 133 20.07 16.26 10.19
C PHE A 133 20.36 17.16 11.38
N VAL A 134 19.45 18.07 11.75
CA VAL A 134 19.60 18.97 12.90
C VAL A 134 19.74 18.18 14.20
N ALA A 135 18.93 17.12 14.38
CA ALA A 135 19.02 16.25 15.55
C ALA A 135 20.40 15.57 15.64
N SER A 136 20.89 15.04 14.53
CA SER A 136 22.20 14.37 14.45
C SER A 136 23.35 15.34 14.72
N TYR A 137 23.26 16.55 14.18
CA TYR A 137 24.25 17.62 14.43
C TYR A 137 24.27 18.02 15.90
N ASN A 138 23.12 18.24 16.53
CA ASN A 138 23.03 18.58 17.94
C ASN A 138 23.57 17.45 18.84
N ALA A 139 23.29 16.18 18.48
CA ALA A 139 23.83 15.04 19.20
C ALA A 139 25.37 14.99 19.12
N LEU A 140 25.91 15.27 17.92
CA LEU A 140 27.37 15.37 17.76
C LEU A 140 27.97 16.49 18.62
N VAL A 141 27.41 17.70 18.58
CA VAL A 141 27.87 18.85 19.36
C VAL A 141 27.81 18.53 20.84
N ASN A 142 26.70 18.00 21.35
CA ASN A 142 26.56 17.61 22.75
C ASN A 142 27.60 16.55 23.18
N THR A 143 27.87 15.57 22.30
CA THR A 143 28.89 14.55 22.58
C THR A 143 30.27 15.17 22.66
N LEU A 144 30.63 16.07 21.74
CA LEU A 144 31.91 16.78 21.76
C LEU A 144 32.03 17.69 22.98
N ASP A 145 30.94 18.33 23.38
CA ASP A 145 30.91 19.16 24.60
C ASP A 145 31.16 18.30 25.85
N LEU A 146 30.45 17.20 26.03
CA LEU A 146 30.63 16.26 27.15
C LEU A 146 32.05 15.70 27.21
N LEU A 147 32.70 15.47 26.08
CA LEU A 147 34.07 14.95 26.03
C LEU A 147 35.15 16.02 26.28
N THR A 148 34.79 17.28 26.14
CA THR A 148 35.76 18.43 26.30
C THR A 148 35.43 19.37 27.43
N ASP A 149 34.39 19.07 28.22
CA ASP A 149 33.93 19.92 29.32
C ASP A 149 34.85 19.82 30.54
N TYR A 150 34.80 20.83 31.39
CA TYR A 150 35.45 20.86 32.68
C TYR A 150 34.41 21.10 33.78
N ASP A 151 34.25 20.11 34.64
CA ASP A 151 33.37 20.22 35.78
C ASP A 151 34.11 20.94 36.93
N ALA A 152 33.75 22.18 37.16
CA ALA A 152 34.36 23.01 38.20
C ALA A 152 33.93 22.62 39.64
N GLU A 153 32.80 21.90 39.78
CA GLU A 153 32.36 21.45 41.10
C GLU A 153 33.12 20.23 41.58
N SER A 154 33.39 19.28 40.67
CA SER A 154 34.14 18.07 40.95
C SER A 154 35.64 18.19 40.64
N GLU A 155 36.11 19.35 40.14
CA GLU A 155 37.48 19.61 39.66
C GLU A 155 37.94 18.53 38.64
N SER A 156 37.02 18.02 37.85
CA SER A 156 37.25 16.91 36.90
C SER A 156 37.24 17.41 35.47
N ALA A 157 38.27 17.04 34.73
CA ALA A 157 38.38 17.29 33.30
C ALA A 157 37.84 16.12 32.48
N ALA A 158 37.06 16.38 31.46
CA ALA A 158 36.65 15.37 30.50
C ALA A 158 37.88 14.81 29.73
N PRO A 159 37.81 13.56 29.23
CA PRO A 159 38.98 12.84 28.67
C PRO A 159 39.67 13.54 27.49
N LEU A 160 38.95 14.40 26.76
CA LEU A 160 39.46 15.12 25.59
C LEU A 160 39.55 16.63 25.81
N LEU A 161 39.55 17.09 27.06
CA LEU A 161 39.68 18.52 27.34
C LEU A 161 41.01 19.05 26.75
N GLY A 162 40.89 20.04 25.87
CA GLY A 162 42.07 20.65 25.23
C GLY A 162 42.60 19.89 24.02
N ASP A 163 41.98 18.77 23.61
CA ASP A 163 42.42 17.99 22.43
C ASP A 163 42.28 18.80 21.14
N ALA A 164 43.37 18.85 20.38
CA ALA A 164 43.43 19.61 19.13
C ALA A 164 42.64 18.95 18.01
N THR A 165 42.48 17.62 18.05
CA THR A 165 41.70 16.87 17.04
C THR A 165 40.21 17.19 17.14
N VAL A 166 39.67 17.23 18.37
CA VAL A 166 38.29 17.59 18.61
C VAL A 166 37.95 18.99 18.14
N ARG A 167 38.89 19.94 18.45
CA ARG A 167 38.74 21.32 17.94
C ARG A 167 38.74 21.37 16.43
N SER A 168 39.65 20.63 15.78
CA SER A 168 39.71 20.56 14.32
C SER A 168 38.44 19.99 13.70
N ILE A 169 37.88 18.92 14.27
CA ILE A 169 36.61 18.33 13.83
C ILE A 169 35.46 19.35 13.94
N ARG A 170 35.36 20.02 15.10
CA ARG A 170 34.32 21.04 15.32
C ARG A 170 34.40 22.20 14.31
N ASP A 171 35.62 22.65 14.04
CA ASP A 171 35.86 23.72 13.07
C ASP A 171 35.60 23.26 11.63
N GLN A 172 35.92 21.99 11.30
CA GLN A 172 35.63 21.43 9.99
C GLN A 172 34.13 21.30 9.75
N VAL A 173 33.37 20.73 10.69
CA VAL A 173 31.92 20.62 10.61
C VAL A 173 31.27 22.00 10.44
N ARG A 174 31.71 22.98 11.22
CA ARG A 174 31.21 24.36 11.11
C ARG A 174 31.49 24.97 9.72
N ARG A 175 32.70 24.76 9.19
CA ARG A 175 33.05 25.26 7.83
C ARG A 175 32.19 24.63 6.75
N GLU A 176 31.99 23.31 6.79
CA GLU A 176 31.18 22.59 5.82
C GLU A 176 29.72 23.08 5.84
N LEU A 177 29.16 23.30 7.02
CA LEU A 177 27.79 23.80 7.18
C LEU A 177 27.63 25.30 6.81
N SER A 178 28.73 26.06 6.83
CA SER A 178 28.70 27.49 6.47
C SER A 178 29.10 27.71 5.00
N ALA A 179 29.51 26.67 4.30
CA ALA A 179 29.84 26.78 2.88
C ALA A 179 28.57 27.03 2.05
N PRO A 180 28.61 28.00 1.12
CA PRO A 180 27.48 28.19 0.20
C PRO A 180 27.29 26.93 -0.63
N VAL A 181 26.05 26.49 -0.78
CA VAL A 181 25.69 25.42 -1.69
C VAL A 181 25.74 25.96 -3.11
N GLU A 182 26.80 25.61 -3.83
CA GLU A 182 26.93 25.92 -5.25
C GLU A 182 26.07 24.95 -6.07
N ASP A 183 25.33 25.46 -7.04
CA ASP A 183 24.48 24.69 -7.97
C ASP A 183 23.20 24.04 -7.40
N ILE A 184 22.33 24.81 -6.77
CA ILE A 184 20.91 24.46 -6.78
C ILE A 184 20.29 25.08 -8.03
N SER A 185 20.45 24.42 -9.18
CA SER A 185 19.60 24.68 -10.33
C SER A 185 18.22 24.14 -9.97
N ALA A 186 17.27 24.99 -9.66
CA ALA A 186 15.88 24.60 -9.56
C ALA A 186 15.44 24.01 -10.91
N PRO A 187 14.68 22.91 -10.92
CA PRO A 187 14.15 22.30 -12.13
C PRO A 187 13.17 23.23 -12.85
#